data_8b1b960a3482b8e647b63a59a3bce4c1
#
_entry.id   8b1b960a3482b8e647b63a59a3bce4c1
#
_cell.length_a   1.000
_cell.length_b   1.000
_cell.length_c   1.000
_cell.angle_alpha   90.00
_cell.angle_beta   90.00
_cell.angle_gamma   90.00
#
_symmetry.space_group_name_H-M   'P 1'
#
loop_
_entity.id
_entity.type
_entity.pdbx_description
1 polymer ?
#
loop_
_entity_poly.entity_id
_entity_poly.type
_entity_poly.pdbx_seq_one_letter_code
_entity_poly.pdbx_strand_id
1 'polypeptide(L)'
;MQKFFMLSAALLLSFAAAHATVRTEAGTSESAAGKSETYRLNVPVEKDMATTQIRLVIPAGVGISRFQVTPGFARTVTKDADGLVTEVVWKGDIEPMEYARFFFQAVNPVQPGELVWKVYQTYADGSVVAWDDTQPDKTPASHTTVK
;
A
#
# COMPACT_ATOMS: atom_id res chain seq x y z
N MET A 1 -45.19 -30.16 -27.24
CA MET A 1 -43.79 -30.26 -26.74
C MET A 1 -43.27 -28.85 -26.47
N GLN A 2 -43.27 -28.44 -25.23
CA GLN A 2 -42.73 -27.16 -24.82
C GLN A 2 -41.24 -27.35 -24.50
N LYS A 3 -40.38 -26.71 -25.30
CA LYS A 3 -38.92 -26.70 -25.05
C LYS A 3 -38.65 -25.61 -24.01
N PHE A 4 -38.32 -26.00 -22.80
CA PHE A 4 -37.77 -25.09 -21.78
C PHE A 4 -36.32 -24.77 -22.15
N PHE A 5 -36.06 -23.55 -22.56
CA PHE A 5 -34.70 -22.99 -22.62
C PHE A 5 -34.31 -22.56 -21.21
N MET A 6 -33.44 -23.34 -20.57
CA MET A 6 -32.75 -22.88 -19.36
C MET A 6 -31.70 -21.86 -19.78
N LEU A 7 -31.94 -20.60 -19.48
CA LEU A 7 -30.98 -19.53 -19.61
C LEU A 7 -30.06 -19.59 -18.39
N SER A 8 -28.92 -20.25 -18.52
CA SER A 8 -27.88 -20.20 -17.48
C SER A 8 -27.28 -18.78 -17.47
N ALA A 9 -27.70 -17.98 -16.51
CA ALA A 9 -27.04 -16.71 -16.22
C ALA A 9 -25.69 -17.02 -15.57
N ALA A 10 -24.62 -16.93 -16.34
CA ALA A 10 -23.27 -16.94 -15.80
C ALA A 10 -23.06 -15.64 -15.02
N LEU A 11 -23.05 -15.75 -13.68
CA LEU A 11 -22.71 -14.65 -12.80
C LEU A 11 -21.21 -14.38 -12.95
N LEU A 12 -20.85 -13.41 -13.77
CA LEU A 12 -19.48 -12.91 -13.86
C LEU A 12 -19.16 -12.13 -12.58
N LEU A 13 -18.57 -12.82 -11.61
CA LEU A 13 -17.95 -12.19 -10.46
C LEU A 13 -16.72 -11.43 -10.96
N SER A 14 -16.87 -10.12 -11.23
CA SER A 14 -15.73 -9.25 -11.44
C SER A 14 -15.06 -9.00 -10.10
N PHE A 15 -13.93 -9.65 -9.86
CA PHE A 15 -13.07 -9.30 -8.74
C PHE A 15 -12.40 -7.96 -9.07
N ALA A 16 -12.78 -6.89 -8.35
CA ALA A 16 -12.04 -5.66 -8.41
C ALA A 16 -10.62 -5.92 -7.86
N ALA A 17 -9.58 -5.66 -8.67
CA ALA A 17 -8.20 -5.78 -8.23
C ALA A 17 -7.97 -4.83 -7.05
N ALA A 18 -7.51 -5.37 -5.91
CA ALA A 18 -7.16 -4.57 -4.76
C ALA A 18 -5.69 -4.13 -4.89
N HIS A 19 -5.43 -2.83 -4.73
CA HIS A 19 -4.10 -2.24 -4.84
C HIS A 19 -3.46 -2.06 -3.47
N ALA A 20 -2.12 -2.05 -3.43
CA ALA A 20 -1.42 -1.52 -2.28
C ALA A 20 -1.67 0.00 -2.22
N THR A 21 -2.17 0.50 -1.10
CA THR A 21 -2.56 1.91 -0.97
C THR A 21 -2.08 2.51 0.32
N VAL A 22 -1.66 3.78 0.27
CA VAL A 22 -1.46 4.62 1.45
C VAL A 22 -2.61 5.61 1.54
N ARG A 23 -3.28 5.63 2.69
CA ARG A 23 -4.38 6.54 3.01
C ARG A 23 -4.16 7.14 4.39
N THR A 24 -4.81 8.25 4.66
CA THR A 24 -4.92 8.72 6.05
C THR A 24 -5.63 7.68 6.91
N GLU A 25 -5.53 7.77 8.23
CA GLU A 25 -6.26 6.89 9.15
C GLU A 25 -7.77 6.90 8.87
N ALA A 26 -8.32 8.05 8.50
CA ALA A 26 -9.72 8.19 8.10
C ALA A 26 -10.06 7.57 6.74
N GLY A 27 -9.06 7.11 5.98
CA GLY A 27 -9.25 6.46 4.68
C GLY A 27 -9.24 7.40 3.49
N THR A 28 -8.88 8.68 3.67
CA THR A 28 -8.84 9.67 2.59
C THR A 28 -7.48 9.68 1.88
N SER A 29 -7.46 10.20 0.66
CA SER A 29 -6.26 10.46 -0.13
C SER A 29 -5.86 11.94 -0.14
N GLU A 30 -6.36 12.71 0.81
CA GLU A 30 -6.08 14.14 0.98
C GLU A 30 -5.65 14.43 2.42
N SER A 31 -4.74 15.37 2.59
CA SER A 31 -4.30 15.85 3.91
C SER A 31 -3.83 17.30 3.81
N ALA A 32 -3.72 17.98 4.94
CA ALA A 32 -3.28 19.38 4.96
C ALA A 32 -1.75 19.49 4.97
N ALA A 33 -1.23 20.55 4.33
CA ALA A 33 0.20 20.89 4.36
C ALA A 33 0.67 21.14 5.79
N GLY A 34 1.87 20.65 6.12
CA GLY A 34 2.48 20.81 7.44
C GLY A 34 1.82 20.05 8.59
N LYS A 35 0.71 19.32 8.30
CA LYS A 35 -0.03 18.57 9.31
C LYS A 35 0.73 17.32 9.75
N SER A 36 0.70 17.04 11.05
CA SER A 36 0.98 15.69 11.57
C SER A 36 -0.19 14.78 11.24
N GLU A 37 0.07 13.75 10.44
CA GLU A 37 -0.94 12.82 9.96
C GLU A 37 -0.62 11.39 10.38
N THR A 38 -1.62 10.60 10.66
CA THR A 38 -1.50 9.15 10.73
C THR A 38 -1.89 8.55 9.39
N TYR A 39 -0.95 7.85 8.79
CA TYR A 39 -1.14 7.12 7.54
C TYR A 39 -1.25 5.63 7.78
N ARG A 40 -1.89 4.95 6.86
CA ARG A 40 -1.94 3.48 6.82
C ARG A 40 -1.59 2.98 5.42
N LEU A 41 -0.60 2.09 5.35
CA LEU A 41 -0.34 1.29 4.17
C LEU A 41 -1.18 0.04 4.25
N ASN A 42 -2.04 -0.20 3.26
CA ASN A 42 -2.83 -1.41 3.12
C ASN A 42 -2.25 -2.27 2.00
N VAL A 43 -1.91 -3.52 2.31
CA VAL A 43 -1.33 -4.45 1.33
C VAL A 43 -2.17 -5.72 1.28
N PRO A 44 -2.92 -5.95 0.19
CA PRO A 44 -3.64 -7.18 -0.01
C PRO A 44 -2.75 -8.25 -0.64
N VAL A 45 -3.07 -9.53 -0.43
CA VAL A 45 -2.48 -10.64 -1.17
C VAL A 45 -3.42 -11.05 -2.29
N GLU A 46 -2.97 -10.93 -3.53
CA GLU A 46 -3.75 -11.25 -4.73
C GLU A 46 -3.30 -12.54 -5.42
N LYS A 47 -2.20 -13.15 -4.95
CA LYS A 47 -1.70 -14.41 -5.47
C LYS A 47 -2.05 -15.56 -4.52
N ASP A 48 -2.00 -16.79 -5.03
CA ASP A 48 -2.18 -18.00 -4.22
C ASP A 48 -0.87 -18.41 -3.54
N MET A 49 -0.19 -17.45 -2.96
CA MET A 49 1.01 -17.63 -2.14
C MET A 49 1.18 -16.42 -1.22
N ALA A 50 1.89 -16.60 -0.12
CA ALA A 50 2.13 -15.55 0.86
C ALA A 50 2.98 -14.40 0.29
N THR A 51 2.69 -13.18 0.74
CA THR A 51 3.62 -12.06 0.71
C THR A 51 4.56 -12.20 1.90
N THR A 52 5.85 -12.01 1.69
CA THR A 52 6.89 -12.21 2.73
C THR A 52 7.61 -10.93 3.12
N GLN A 53 7.53 -9.89 2.28
CA GLN A 53 8.19 -8.61 2.53
C GLN A 53 7.43 -7.48 1.86
N ILE A 54 7.32 -6.36 2.55
CA ILE A 54 6.80 -5.10 2.02
C ILE A 54 7.85 -4.02 2.20
N ARG A 55 8.16 -3.29 1.13
CA ARG A 55 9.04 -2.13 1.14
C ARG A 55 8.25 -0.90 0.72
N LEU A 56 8.25 0.13 1.55
CA LEU A 56 7.62 1.42 1.27
C LEU A 56 8.71 2.48 1.10
N VAL A 57 8.68 3.18 -0.02
CA VAL A 57 9.51 4.35 -0.29
C VAL A 57 8.75 5.60 0.15
N ILE A 58 9.36 6.39 1.02
CA ILE A 58 8.74 7.59 1.57
C ILE A 58 8.92 8.75 0.59
N PRO A 59 7.86 9.48 0.23
CA PRO A 59 7.97 10.63 -0.64
C PRO A 59 8.87 11.72 -0.03
N ALA A 60 9.59 12.44 -0.88
CA ALA A 60 10.43 13.56 -0.46
C ALA A 60 9.59 14.62 0.31
N GLY A 61 10.14 15.15 1.38
CA GLY A 61 9.50 16.16 2.22
C GLY A 61 8.58 15.61 3.31
N VAL A 62 8.29 14.32 3.32
CA VAL A 62 7.54 13.66 4.38
C VAL A 62 8.48 13.27 5.52
N GLY A 63 8.21 13.73 6.71
CA GLY A 63 8.99 13.39 7.92
C GLY A 63 8.31 12.32 8.75
N ILE A 64 8.77 11.06 8.67
CA ILE A 64 8.26 9.98 9.51
C ILE A 64 8.67 10.22 10.97
N SER A 65 7.70 10.17 11.87
CA SER A 65 7.94 10.33 13.31
C SER A 65 7.85 9.02 14.10
N ARG A 66 6.90 8.15 13.76
CA ARG A 66 6.65 6.90 14.50
C ARG A 66 6.03 5.85 13.61
N PHE A 67 6.27 4.58 13.96
CA PHE A 67 5.57 3.44 13.40
C PHE A 67 4.74 2.76 14.47
N GLN A 68 3.55 2.29 14.11
CA GLN A 68 2.79 1.42 15.00
C GLN A 68 3.49 0.07 15.12
N VAL A 69 3.44 -0.51 16.31
CA VAL A 69 3.88 -1.89 16.52
C VAL A 69 3.03 -2.82 15.65
N THR A 70 3.70 -3.66 14.87
CA THR A 70 3.04 -4.63 13.98
C THR A 70 3.49 -6.03 14.38
N PRO A 71 2.75 -6.74 15.25
CA PRO A 71 3.11 -8.10 15.67
C PRO A 71 3.29 -9.03 14.47
N GLY A 72 4.29 -9.90 14.52
CA GLY A 72 4.62 -10.83 13.45
C GLY A 72 5.49 -10.27 12.33
N PHE A 73 5.84 -8.98 12.38
CA PHE A 73 6.69 -8.32 11.39
C PHE A 73 7.95 -7.73 12.03
N ALA A 74 9.09 -7.97 11.38
CA ALA A 74 10.33 -7.29 11.68
C ALA A 74 10.45 -6.06 10.78
N ARG A 75 10.67 -4.87 11.37
CA ARG A 75 10.79 -3.61 10.64
C ARG A 75 12.23 -3.13 10.63
N THR A 76 12.70 -2.70 9.46
CA THR A 76 13.95 -1.97 9.28
C THR A 76 13.70 -0.68 8.52
N VAL A 77 14.51 0.36 8.78
CA VAL A 77 14.40 1.66 8.12
C VAL A 77 15.74 2.04 7.51
N THR A 78 15.68 2.77 6.40
CA THR A 78 16.82 3.46 5.80
C THR A 78 16.64 4.95 6.03
N LYS A 79 17.70 5.63 6.41
CA LYS A 79 17.73 7.08 6.64
C LYS A 79 18.72 7.74 5.70
N ASP A 80 18.43 8.97 5.31
CA ASP A 80 19.37 9.82 4.57
C ASP A 80 20.41 10.46 5.49
N ALA A 81 21.27 11.31 4.91
CA ALA A 81 22.33 12.01 5.65
C ALA A 81 21.79 12.95 6.74
N ASP A 82 20.57 13.45 6.59
CA ASP A 82 19.90 14.33 7.55
C ASP A 82 19.13 13.55 8.63
N GLY A 83 19.17 12.21 8.59
CA GLY A 83 18.48 11.35 9.53
C GLY A 83 16.99 11.12 9.24
N LEU A 84 16.51 11.56 8.07
CA LEU A 84 15.12 11.35 7.65
C LEU A 84 14.93 9.94 7.11
N VAL A 85 13.85 9.28 7.50
CA VAL A 85 13.48 7.98 6.98
C VAL A 85 13.10 8.12 5.51
N THR A 86 13.79 7.41 4.63
CA THR A 86 13.54 7.39 3.18
C THR A 86 12.87 6.10 2.73
N GLU A 87 13.00 5.03 3.51
CA GLU A 87 12.47 3.73 3.17
C GLU A 87 12.21 2.92 4.44
N VAL A 88 11.16 2.12 4.41
CA VAL A 88 10.87 1.14 5.46
C VAL A 88 10.57 -0.20 4.84
N VAL A 89 11.06 -1.26 5.49
CA VAL A 89 10.82 -2.65 5.11
C VAL A 89 10.19 -3.39 6.28
N TRP A 90 9.07 -4.06 6.05
CA TRP A 90 8.47 -5.01 6.96
C TRP A 90 8.64 -6.42 6.39
N LYS A 91 9.22 -7.32 7.19
CA LYS A 91 9.35 -8.74 6.88
C LYS A 91 8.42 -9.55 7.77
N GLY A 92 7.61 -10.37 7.17
CA GLY A 92 6.61 -11.22 7.81
C GLY A 92 5.62 -11.72 6.77
N ASP A 93 4.83 -12.69 7.13
CA ASP A 93 3.94 -13.36 6.19
C ASP A 93 2.53 -12.76 6.22
N ILE A 94 2.01 -12.48 5.02
CA ILE A 94 0.61 -12.21 4.77
C ILE A 94 0.13 -13.33 3.86
N GLU A 95 -0.76 -14.18 4.36
CA GLU A 95 -1.22 -15.38 3.66
C GLU A 95 -2.23 -15.04 2.54
N PRO A 96 -2.47 -15.96 1.59
CA PRO A 96 -3.56 -15.80 0.62
C PRO A 96 -4.88 -15.46 1.30
N MET A 97 -5.68 -14.61 0.66
CA MET A 97 -6.96 -14.09 1.16
C MET A 97 -6.86 -13.16 2.37
N GLU A 98 -5.64 -12.83 2.81
CA GLU A 98 -5.41 -11.85 3.85
C GLU A 98 -5.00 -10.49 3.28
N TYR A 99 -5.08 -9.47 4.10
CA TYR A 99 -4.42 -8.19 3.91
C TYR A 99 -3.79 -7.73 5.22
N ALA A 100 -2.75 -6.92 5.15
CA ALA A 100 -2.16 -6.28 6.32
C ALA A 100 -2.23 -4.77 6.21
N ARG A 101 -2.30 -4.10 7.36
CA ARG A 101 -2.20 -2.64 7.48
C ARG A 101 -1.01 -2.27 8.34
N PHE A 102 -0.22 -1.33 7.84
CA PHE A 102 0.94 -0.79 8.52
C PHE A 102 0.70 0.69 8.77
N PHE A 103 0.52 1.05 10.03
CA PHE A 103 0.26 2.44 10.42
C PHE A 103 1.56 3.15 10.78
N PHE A 104 1.65 4.41 10.40
CA PHE A 104 2.76 5.27 10.77
C PHE A 104 2.31 6.71 10.87
N GLN A 105 3.03 7.49 11.67
CA GLN A 105 2.79 8.92 11.83
C GLN A 105 3.88 9.70 11.10
N ALA A 106 3.48 10.76 10.43
CA ALA A 106 4.37 11.58 9.64
C ALA A 106 3.91 13.04 9.64
N VAL A 107 4.85 13.94 9.42
CA VAL A 107 4.57 15.35 9.16
C VAL A 107 4.58 15.56 7.64
N ASN A 108 3.50 16.11 7.11
CA ASN A 108 3.39 16.44 5.70
C ASN A 108 4.34 17.58 5.32
N PRO A 109 4.76 17.65 4.05
CA PRO A 109 5.48 18.82 3.55
C PRO A 109 4.67 20.10 3.78
N VAL A 110 5.36 21.22 4.02
CA VAL A 110 4.73 22.53 4.17
C VAL A 110 4.26 23.09 2.83
N GLN A 111 4.80 22.60 1.72
CA GLN A 111 4.37 22.95 0.38
C GLN A 111 3.27 22.01 -0.10
N PRO A 112 2.12 22.53 -0.58
CA PRO A 112 1.10 21.69 -1.21
C PRO A 112 1.63 20.95 -2.43
N GLY A 113 1.07 19.79 -2.71
CA GLY A 113 1.45 18.97 -3.86
C GLY A 113 1.04 17.51 -3.70
N GLU A 114 1.44 16.69 -4.66
CA GLU A 114 1.19 15.27 -4.66
C GLU A 114 2.32 14.50 -3.97
N LEU A 115 1.95 13.62 -3.04
CA LEU A 115 2.83 12.62 -2.49
C LEU A 115 2.64 11.31 -3.26
N VAL A 116 3.72 10.76 -3.78
CA VAL A 116 3.72 9.48 -4.49
C VAL A 116 4.37 8.43 -3.60
N TRP A 117 3.57 7.45 -3.16
CA TRP A 117 4.00 6.36 -2.31
C TRP A 117 4.26 5.13 -3.17
N LYS A 118 5.51 4.71 -3.25
CA LYS A 118 5.89 3.51 -3.99
C LYS A 118 6.02 2.33 -3.04
N VAL A 119 5.39 1.22 -3.39
CA VAL A 119 5.36 0.00 -2.59
C VAL A 119 5.86 -1.17 -3.42
N TYR A 120 6.72 -1.97 -2.84
CA TYR A 120 7.27 -3.17 -3.46
C TYR A 120 6.92 -4.37 -2.59
N GLN A 121 6.11 -5.25 -3.16
CA GLN A 121 5.56 -6.42 -2.48
C GLN A 121 6.26 -7.67 -2.99
N THR A 122 7.01 -8.34 -2.10
CA THR A 122 7.72 -9.58 -2.41
C THR A 122 6.89 -10.76 -1.98
N TYR A 123 6.71 -11.71 -2.88
CA TYR A 123 6.01 -12.96 -2.63
C TYR A 123 6.98 -14.08 -2.27
N ALA A 124 6.45 -15.21 -1.76
CA ALA A 124 7.23 -16.34 -1.27
C ALA A 124 8.16 -16.98 -2.32
N ASP A 125 7.82 -16.87 -3.60
CA ASP A 125 8.67 -17.34 -4.72
C ASP A 125 9.78 -16.35 -5.10
N GLY A 126 9.89 -15.22 -4.40
CA GLY A 126 10.85 -14.15 -4.67
C GLY A 126 10.40 -13.14 -5.73
N SER A 127 9.26 -13.35 -6.37
CA SER A 127 8.69 -12.37 -7.31
C SER A 127 8.28 -11.09 -6.58
N VAL A 128 8.39 -9.95 -7.26
CA VAL A 128 8.07 -8.64 -6.72
C VAL A 128 7.00 -7.98 -7.58
N VAL A 129 5.94 -7.50 -6.92
CA VAL A 129 4.96 -6.60 -7.55
C VAL A 129 5.34 -5.17 -7.17
N ALA A 130 5.61 -4.36 -8.19
CA ALA A 130 6.01 -2.96 -8.04
C ALA A 130 4.79 -2.05 -8.22
N TRP A 131 4.28 -1.55 -7.10
CA TRP A 131 3.22 -0.54 -7.05
C TRP A 131 3.86 0.85 -7.11
N ASP A 132 4.32 1.26 -8.30
CA ASP A 132 5.22 2.41 -8.46
C ASP A 132 4.97 3.28 -9.70
N ASP A 133 3.82 3.14 -10.35
CA ASP A 133 3.43 3.83 -11.59
C ASP A 133 4.26 3.45 -12.84
N THR A 134 5.12 2.45 -12.79
CA THR A 134 5.77 1.94 -14.02
C THR A 134 4.77 1.25 -14.93
N GLN A 135 3.70 0.69 -14.36
CA GLN A 135 2.54 0.17 -15.07
C GLN A 135 1.26 0.73 -14.43
N PRO A 136 0.92 2.01 -14.67
CA PRO A 136 -0.11 2.72 -13.90
C PRO A 136 -1.51 2.12 -14.01
N ASP A 137 -1.82 1.41 -15.10
CA ASP A 137 -3.12 0.74 -15.28
C ASP A 137 -3.22 -0.59 -14.55
N LYS A 138 -2.12 -1.14 -14.08
CA LYS A 138 -2.05 -2.47 -13.42
C LYS A 138 -1.62 -2.36 -11.96
N THR A 139 -0.48 -1.71 -11.73
CA THR A 139 0.17 -1.62 -10.42
C THR A 139 0.54 -0.17 -10.11
N PRO A 140 -0.47 0.72 -9.96
CA PRO A 140 -0.22 2.13 -9.70
C PRO A 140 0.43 2.34 -8.34
N ALA A 141 1.23 3.40 -8.22
CA ALA A 141 1.60 3.94 -6.92
C ALA A 141 0.37 4.51 -6.21
N SER A 142 0.45 4.68 -4.91
CA SER A 142 -0.58 5.38 -4.15
C SER A 142 -0.26 6.87 -4.11
N HIS A 143 -1.27 7.72 -4.24
CA HIS A 143 -1.11 9.17 -4.27
C HIS A 143 -1.89 9.82 -3.13
N THR A 144 -1.29 10.82 -2.49
CA THR A 144 -1.95 11.68 -1.52
C THR A 144 -1.82 13.13 -1.95
N THR A 145 -2.93 13.83 -2.05
CA THR A 145 -2.95 15.27 -2.32
C THR A 145 -2.78 16.04 -1.02
N VAL A 146 -1.70 16.80 -0.91
CA VAL A 146 -1.47 17.74 0.20
C VAL A 146 -1.94 19.12 -0.21
N LYS A 147 -2.85 19.70 0.55
CA LYS A 147 -3.50 21.01 0.28
C LYS A 147 -3.07 22.08 1.26
#